data_c94cf0eb6e8a27160fbd735d95997e3a
#
_entry.id   c94cf0eb6e8a27160fbd735d95997e3a
#
_cell.length_a   1.000
_cell.length_b   1.000
_cell.length_c   1.000
_cell.angle_alpha   90.00
_cell.angle_beta   90.00
_cell.angle_gamma   90.00
#
_symmetry.space_group_name_H-M   'P 1'
#
loop_
_entity.id
_entity.type
_entity.pdbx_description
1 polymer ?
#
loop_
_entity_poly.entity_id
_entity_poly.type
_entity_poly.pdbx_seq_one_letter_code
_entity_poly.pdbx_strand_id
1 'polypeptide(L)'
;MLSVGENQAVYVPTGGILPEGADTVVMIEYAEVFGDTLAVHKAQSHLENVIVKGADIDTNDILSRKGDVLNTRLCSLLASSGVGDVEVFRPLSFAVISTGDELVPASEK
;
A
#
# COMPACT_ATOMS: atom_id res chain seq x y z
N MET A 1 12.04 -6.81 19.85
CA MET A 1 11.93 -5.62 18.96
C MET A 1 13.26 -4.90 19.09
N LEU A 2 13.86 -4.44 17.99
CA LEU A 2 15.10 -3.65 18.05
C LEU A 2 14.78 -2.29 18.66
N SER A 3 15.66 -1.78 19.49
CA SER A 3 15.59 -0.42 20.05
C SER A 3 16.90 0.31 19.82
N VAL A 4 16.85 1.60 19.69
CA VAL A 4 18.02 2.48 19.58
C VAL A 4 17.99 3.51 20.71
N GLY A 5 19.14 3.74 21.33
CA GLY A 5 19.33 4.77 22.33
C GLY A 5 19.96 6.03 21.73
N GLU A 6 20.25 6.98 22.61
CA GLU A 6 20.95 8.21 22.23
C GLU A 6 22.32 7.90 21.59
N ASN A 7 22.64 8.58 20.50
CA ASN A 7 23.86 8.37 19.71
C ASN A 7 24.01 6.95 19.13
N GLN A 8 22.91 6.25 18.92
CA GLN A 8 22.90 4.96 18.26
C GLN A 8 22.11 5.02 16.97
N ALA A 9 22.50 4.20 16.02
CA ALA A 9 21.79 3.99 14.77
C ALA A 9 21.74 2.50 14.43
N VAL A 10 20.73 2.10 13.70
CA VAL A 10 20.59 0.74 13.17
C VAL A 10 20.13 0.80 11.72
N TYR A 11 20.60 -0.13 10.91
CA TYR A 11 20.16 -0.23 9.53
C TYR A 11 18.71 -0.76 9.45
N VAL A 12 17.90 -0.05 8.68
CA VAL A 12 16.52 -0.41 8.39
C VAL A 12 16.32 -0.41 6.86
N PRO A 13 15.85 -1.49 6.24
CA PRO A 13 15.54 -1.50 4.82
C PRO A 13 14.33 -0.60 4.51
N THR A 14 14.23 -0.13 3.28
CA THR A 14 13.06 0.64 2.82
C THR A 14 11.76 -0.13 3.08
N GLY A 15 10.77 0.52 3.70
CA GLY A 15 9.52 -0.09 4.14
C GLY A 15 9.62 -0.89 5.44
N GLY A 16 10.79 -0.95 6.07
CA GLY A 16 10.98 -1.63 7.35
C GLY A 16 10.36 -0.88 8.53
N ILE A 17 10.04 -1.61 9.58
CA ILE A 17 9.51 -1.05 10.82
C ILE A 17 10.62 -0.31 11.55
N LEU A 18 10.32 0.93 11.95
CA LEU A 18 11.24 1.74 12.72
C LEU A 18 11.43 1.14 14.12
N PRO A 19 12.69 1.01 14.62
CA PRO A 19 12.95 0.57 15.97
C PRO A 19 12.40 1.55 17.01
N GLU A 20 12.12 1.03 18.20
CA GLU A 20 11.76 1.88 19.33
C GLU A 20 12.92 2.85 19.67
N GLY A 21 12.61 4.11 19.89
CA GLY A 21 13.58 5.17 20.15
C GLY A 21 14.11 5.89 18.92
N ALA A 22 13.88 5.37 17.70
CA ALA A 22 14.20 6.07 16.47
C ALA A 22 13.09 7.04 16.08
N ASP A 23 13.46 8.24 15.65
CA ASP A 23 12.54 9.32 15.26
C ASP A 23 12.80 9.89 13.87
N THR A 24 13.81 9.39 13.18
CA THR A 24 14.16 9.82 11.81
C THR A 24 14.92 8.72 11.08
N VAL A 25 14.95 8.80 9.74
CA VAL A 25 15.73 7.90 8.89
C VAL A 25 16.67 8.69 8.01
N VAL A 26 17.95 8.41 8.15
CA VAL A 26 18.99 8.94 7.26
C VAL A 26 19.12 8.04 6.05
N MET A 27 18.98 8.59 4.85
CA MET A 27 19.22 7.85 3.62
C MET A 27 20.70 7.46 3.52
N ILE A 28 20.97 6.27 3.01
CA ILE A 28 22.34 5.70 2.96
C ILE A 28 23.30 6.58 2.17
N GLU A 29 22.81 7.37 1.22
CA GLU A 29 23.59 8.31 0.42
C GLU A 29 24.17 9.47 1.26
N TYR A 30 23.64 9.71 2.45
CA TYR A 30 24.08 10.75 3.38
C TYR A 30 24.78 10.19 4.62
N ALA A 31 25.13 8.90 4.58
CA ALA A 31 25.72 8.20 5.72
C ALA A 31 26.97 7.41 5.29
N GLU A 32 28.01 7.48 6.10
CA GLU A 32 29.22 6.69 5.91
C GLU A 32 29.55 5.96 7.22
N VAL A 33 29.92 4.68 7.11
CA VAL A 33 30.26 3.84 8.25
C VAL A 33 31.78 3.69 8.36
N PHE A 34 32.33 4.06 9.52
CA PHE A 34 33.75 3.93 9.85
C PHE A 34 33.87 3.05 11.12
N GLY A 35 34.08 1.76 10.94
CA GLY A 35 34.10 0.83 12.07
C GLY A 35 32.73 0.84 12.80
N ASP A 36 32.75 1.23 14.06
CA ASP A 36 31.54 1.34 14.90
C ASP A 36 30.93 2.75 14.92
N THR A 37 31.41 3.64 14.05
CA THR A 37 30.94 5.03 13.98
C THR A 37 30.22 5.29 12.67
N LEU A 38 29.06 5.95 12.75
CA LEU A 38 28.30 6.45 11.61
C LEU A 38 28.51 7.96 11.48
N ALA A 39 29.06 8.41 10.34
CA ALA A 39 29.09 9.81 9.98
C ALA A 39 27.87 10.17 9.14
N VAL A 40 27.15 11.21 9.52
CA VAL A 40 25.96 11.70 8.81
C VAL A 40 26.30 13.06 8.21
N HIS A 41 26.20 13.17 6.89
CA HIS A 41 26.59 14.37 6.13
C HIS A 41 25.46 15.39 5.95
N LYS A 42 24.24 15.05 6.32
CA LYS A 42 23.07 15.92 6.23
C LYS A 42 22.30 15.88 7.54
N ALA A 43 22.05 17.04 8.13
CA ALA A 43 21.14 17.16 9.26
C ALA A 43 19.74 16.73 8.85
N GLN A 44 19.08 15.94 9.68
CA GLN A 44 17.72 15.46 9.47
C GLN A 44 16.75 16.20 10.39
N SER A 45 15.53 16.36 9.91
CA SER A 45 14.42 16.84 10.73
C SER A 45 13.75 15.68 11.46
N HIS A 46 13.07 15.95 12.56
CA HIS A 46 12.24 14.96 13.22
C HIS A 46 11.20 14.39 12.23
N LEU A 47 11.05 13.07 12.22
CA LEU A 47 10.21 12.28 11.30
C LEU A 47 10.57 12.38 9.81
N GLU A 48 11.76 12.89 9.47
CA GLU A 48 12.20 12.89 8.07
C GLU A 48 12.35 11.44 7.58
N ASN A 49 11.78 11.15 6.40
CA ASN A 49 11.72 9.82 5.77
C ASN A 49 10.95 8.76 6.59
N VAL A 50 10.08 9.17 7.51
CA VAL A 50 9.24 8.29 8.32
C VAL A 50 7.78 8.42 7.92
N ILE A 51 7.13 7.30 7.66
CA ILE A 51 5.67 7.22 7.53
C ILE A 51 5.11 6.91 8.91
N VAL A 52 4.40 7.84 9.51
CA VAL A 52 3.81 7.65 10.83
C VAL A 52 2.60 6.72 10.74
N LYS A 53 2.33 6.01 11.84
CA LYS A 53 1.15 5.14 11.93
C LYS A 53 -0.13 5.95 11.63
N GLY A 54 -0.98 5.40 10.77
CA GLY A 54 -2.25 6.04 10.36
C GLY A 54 -2.12 7.07 9.23
N ALA A 55 -0.91 7.31 8.67
CA ALA A 55 -0.73 8.26 7.57
C ALA A 55 -1.47 7.84 6.28
N ASP A 56 -1.50 6.54 5.98
CA ASP A 56 -2.18 6.00 4.80
C ASP A 56 -3.58 5.51 5.14
N ILE A 57 -3.71 4.73 6.21
CA ILE A 57 -4.97 4.15 6.69
C ILE A 57 -4.93 4.10 8.20
N ASP A 58 -5.95 4.60 8.86
CA ASP A 58 -6.07 4.53 10.30
C ASP A 58 -7.14 3.52 10.75
N THR A 59 -7.08 3.16 12.02
CA THR A 59 -8.07 2.27 12.66
C THR A 59 -9.46 2.88 12.56
N ASN A 60 -10.44 2.10 12.11
CA ASN A 60 -11.81 2.49 11.83
C ASN A 60 -12.05 3.29 10.55
N ASP A 61 -11.06 3.50 9.70
CA ASP A 61 -11.29 4.04 8.37
C ASP A 61 -12.19 3.09 7.56
N ILE A 62 -13.18 3.67 6.89
CA ILE A 62 -14.06 2.91 6.01
C ILE A 62 -13.42 2.84 4.63
N LEU A 63 -12.85 1.68 4.30
CA LEU A 63 -12.14 1.48 3.03
C LEU A 63 -13.10 1.30 1.84
N SER A 64 -14.27 0.69 2.09
CA SER A 64 -15.28 0.41 1.07
C SER A 64 -16.67 0.25 1.67
N ARG A 65 -17.69 0.49 0.88
CA ARG A 65 -19.09 0.30 1.23
C ARG A 65 -19.77 -0.62 0.23
N LYS A 66 -20.90 -1.20 0.64
CA LYS A 66 -21.75 -1.98 -0.27
C LYS A 66 -22.17 -1.13 -1.47
N GLY A 67 -21.89 -1.64 -2.67
CA GLY A 67 -22.15 -0.97 -3.93
C GLY A 67 -20.95 -0.30 -4.57
N ASP A 68 -19.84 -0.20 -3.87
CA ASP A 68 -18.59 0.32 -4.45
C ASP A 68 -18.07 -0.64 -5.51
N VAL A 69 -17.46 -0.07 -6.54
CA VAL A 69 -16.85 -0.86 -7.62
C VAL A 69 -15.44 -1.26 -7.19
N LEU A 70 -15.19 -2.57 -7.17
CA LEU A 70 -13.86 -3.11 -6.93
C LEU A 70 -12.96 -2.85 -8.15
N ASN A 71 -12.21 -1.77 -8.10
CA ASN A 71 -11.14 -1.49 -9.04
C ASN A 71 -9.77 -1.90 -8.45
N THR A 72 -8.72 -1.85 -9.25
CA THR A 72 -7.37 -2.26 -8.83
C THR A 72 -6.88 -1.51 -7.60
N ARG A 73 -7.17 -0.21 -7.50
CA ARG A 73 -6.78 0.62 -6.34
C ARG A 73 -7.46 0.12 -5.06
N LEU A 74 -8.77 -0.14 -5.10
CA LEU A 74 -9.51 -0.63 -3.93
C LEU A 74 -9.06 -2.04 -3.55
N CYS A 75 -8.80 -2.90 -4.52
CA CYS A 75 -8.25 -4.24 -4.25
C CYS A 75 -6.88 -4.16 -3.55
N SER A 76 -5.99 -3.27 -4.02
CA SER A 76 -4.68 -3.07 -3.37
C SER A 76 -4.83 -2.55 -1.94
N LEU A 77 -5.74 -1.61 -1.72
CA LEU A 77 -6.01 -1.03 -0.40
C LEU A 77 -6.53 -2.10 0.58
N LEU A 78 -7.50 -2.90 0.16
CA LEU A 78 -8.05 -3.99 0.96
C LEU A 78 -6.98 -5.04 1.28
N ALA A 79 -6.20 -5.45 0.28
CA ALA A 79 -5.13 -6.42 0.47
C ALA A 79 -4.05 -5.93 1.44
N SER A 80 -3.62 -4.66 1.34
CA SER A 80 -2.65 -4.06 2.26
C SER A 80 -3.18 -3.95 3.69
N SER A 81 -4.51 -3.91 3.85
CA SER A 81 -5.19 -3.92 5.16
C SER A 81 -5.45 -5.34 5.70
N GLY A 82 -4.97 -6.38 5.00
CA GLY A 82 -5.12 -7.79 5.41
C GLY A 82 -6.47 -8.43 5.01
N VAL A 83 -7.27 -7.76 4.17
CA VAL A 83 -8.54 -8.32 3.66
C VAL A 83 -8.24 -9.13 2.42
N GLY A 84 -8.28 -10.47 2.53
CA GLY A 84 -8.03 -11.40 1.43
C GLY A 84 -9.26 -11.72 0.57
N ASP A 85 -10.43 -11.73 1.17
CA ASP A 85 -11.68 -12.11 0.52
C ASP A 85 -12.76 -11.05 0.74
N VAL A 86 -13.52 -10.76 -0.30
CA VAL A 86 -14.65 -9.83 -0.25
C VAL A 86 -15.88 -10.41 -0.93
N GLU A 87 -17.05 -10.19 -0.34
CA GLU A 87 -18.31 -10.56 -0.95
C GLU A 87 -18.70 -9.54 -2.04
N VAL A 88 -19.02 -10.04 -3.22
CA VAL A 88 -19.41 -9.21 -4.35
C VAL A 88 -20.77 -9.64 -4.92
N PHE A 89 -21.44 -8.74 -5.63
CA PHE A 89 -22.63 -9.09 -6.37
C PHE A 89 -22.28 -10.05 -7.51
N ARG A 90 -23.13 -11.06 -7.72
CA ARG A 90 -23.00 -11.94 -8.87
C ARG A 90 -23.17 -11.13 -10.17
N PRO A 91 -22.31 -11.35 -11.17
CA PRO A 91 -22.53 -10.77 -12.49
C PRO A 91 -23.92 -11.13 -13.04
N LEU A 92 -24.55 -10.18 -13.72
CA LEU A 92 -25.82 -10.42 -14.38
C LEU A 92 -25.61 -11.30 -15.60
N SER A 93 -26.52 -12.24 -15.80
CA SER A 93 -26.59 -13.03 -17.03
C SER A 93 -27.70 -12.48 -17.93
N PHE A 94 -27.39 -12.30 -19.18
CA PHE A 94 -28.35 -11.83 -20.20
C PHE A 94 -28.54 -12.91 -21.26
N ALA A 95 -29.76 -13.07 -21.71
CA ALA A 95 -30.07 -13.80 -22.92
C ALA A 95 -30.54 -12.79 -23.97
N VAL A 96 -29.95 -12.84 -25.15
CA VAL A 96 -30.39 -12.05 -26.31
C VAL A 96 -31.05 -13.01 -27.29
N ILE A 97 -32.34 -12.76 -27.60
CA ILE A 97 -33.13 -13.58 -28.52
C ILE A 97 -33.50 -12.70 -29.69
N SER A 98 -33.01 -13.07 -30.85
CA SER A 98 -33.44 -12.46 -32.12
C SER A 98 -34.74 -13.09 -32.58
N THR A 99 -35.70 -12.28 -33.01
CA THR A 99 -37.00 -12.73 -33.55
C THR A 99 -37.24 -12.05 -34.89
N GLY A 100 -37.70 -12.80 -35.87
CA GLY A 100 -37.98 -12.31 -37.20
C GLY A 100 -37.24 -13.13 -38.27
N ASP A 101 -37.93 -13.54 -39.30
CA ASP A 101 -37.37 -14.36 -40.40
C ASP A 101 -36.41 -13.55 -41.29
N GLU A 102 -36.43 -12.23 -41.17
CA GLU A 102 -35.58 -11.29 -41.90
C GLU A 102 -34.18 -11.13 -41.23
N LEU A 103 -34.01 -11.64 -40.01
CA LEU A 103 -32.77 -11.51 -39.29
C LEU A 103 -31.80 -12.61 -39.68
N VAL A 104 -30.64 -12.23 -40.19
CA VAL A 104 -29.55 -13.13 -40.55
C VAL A 104 -28.33 -12.86 -39.69
N PRO A 105 -27.45 -13.86 -39.47
CA PRO A 105 -26.18 -13.64 -38.80
C PRO A 105 -25.37 -12.54 -39.48
N ALA A 106 -24.63 -11.76 -38.72
CA ALA A 106 -23.80 -10.66 -39.22
C ALA A 106 -22.71 -11.11 -40.24
N SER A 107 -22.40 -12.39 -40.24
CA SER A 107 -21.47 -13.03 -41.20
C SER A 107 -22.10 -13.32 -42.57
N GLU A 108 -23.42 -13.29 -42.69
CA GLU A 108 -24.13 -13.49 -43.94
C GLU A 108 -24.40 -12.13 -44.60
N LYS A 109 -24.07 -12.03 -45.90
CA LYS A 109 -24.31 -10.84 -46.73
C LYS A 109 -25.43 -11.11 -47.71
#